data_87cb383e3ecded8b20e2b8b8bf1b6df0
#
_entry.id   87cb383e3ecded8b20e2b8b8bf1b6df0
#
_cell.length_a   1.000
_cell.length_b   1.000
_cell.length_c   1.000
_cell.angle_alpha   90.00
_cell.angle_beta   90.00
_cell.angle_gamma   90.00
#
_symmetry.space_group_name_H-M   'P 1'
#
loop_
_entity.id
_entity.type
_entity.pdbx_description
1 polymer ?
#
loop_
_entity_poly.entity_id
_entity_poly.type
_entity_poly.pdbx_seq_one_letter_code
_entity_poly.pdbx_strand_id
1 'polypeptide(L)' 'MSAGEAPIKQAVQWIDDQLHDNPQADRTKLIDEAGRRFDLTPLDSEFLVRQLSQRKSS' A
#
# COMPACT_ATOMS: atom_id res chain seq x y z
N MET A 1 -19.90 3.39 -9.11
CA MET A 1 -19.28 2.75 -9.29
C MET A 1 -17.90 2.71 -9.05
N SER A 2 -17.52 1.79 -8.52
CA SER A 2 -16.17 1.72 -8.11
C SER A 2 -15.26 1.61 -9.28
N ALA A 3 -15.80 1.62 -10.43
CA ALA A 3 -14.97 1.52 -11.59
C ALA A 3 -13.91 2.60 -11.62
N GLY A 4 -14.14 3.68 -10.94
CA GLY A 4 -13.18 4.74 -10.96
C GLY A 4 -12.04 4.59 -9.99
N GLU A 5 -12.09 3.57 -9.15
CA GLU A 5 -11.03 3.45 -8.16
C GLU A 5 -9.82 2.75 -8.69
N ALA A 6 -8.68 3.40 -8.58
CA ALA A 6 -7.43 2.79 -9.02
C ALA A 6 -7.00 1.69 -8.05
N PRO A 7 -6.40 0.63 -8.56
CA PRO A 7 -5.92 -0.43 -7.67
C PRO A 7 -4.95 0.07 -6.61
N ILE A 8 -4.15 1.07 -6.94
CA ILE A 8 -3.19 1.59 -5.99
C ILE A 8 -3.89 2.19 -4.79
N LYS A 9 -5.04 2.79 -5.00
CA LYS A 9 -5.79 3.37 -3.90
C LYS A 9 -6.27 2.29 -2.95
N GLN A 10 -6.75 1.19 -3.49
CA GLN A 10 -7.18 0.08 -2.68
C GLN A 10 -6.01 -0.53 -1.92
N ALA A 11 -4.84 -0.58 -2.58
CA ALA A 11 -3.66 -1.12 -1.93
C ALA A 11 -3.23 -0.27 -0.75
N VAL A 12 -3.26 1.04 -0.93
CA VAL A 12 -2.90 1.95 0.16
C VAL A 12 -3.82 1.74 1.34
N GLN A 13 -5.10 1.62 1.08
CA GLN A 13 -6.05 1.43 2.16
C GLN A 13 -5.84 0.09 2.85
N TRP A 14 -5.57 -0.94 2.07
CA TRP A 14 -5.34 -2.25 2.66
C TRP A 14 -4.10 -2.24 3.54
N ILE A 15 -3.05 -1.57 3.10
CA ILE A 15 -1.83 -1.50 3.89
C ILE A 15 -2.07 -0.69 5.16
N ASP A 16 -2.82 0.39 5.05
CA ASP A 16 -3.16 1.18 6.23
C ASP A 16 -3.90 0.32 7.25
N ASP A 17 -4.84 -0.47 6.80
CA ASP A 17 -5.58 -1.35 7.70
C ASP A 17 -4.66 -2.33 8.37
N GLN A 18 -3.73 -2.91 7.62
CA GLN A 18 -2.81 -3.87 8.19
C GLN A 18 -1.92 -3.21 9.24
N LEU A 19 -1.45 -2.03 8.98
CA LEU A 19 -0.59 -1.33 9.92
C LEU A 19 -1.37 -0.85 11.14
N HIS A 20 -2.62 -0.53 10.96
CA HIS A 20 -3.45 -0.15 12.09
C HIS A 20 -3.61 -1.32 13.04
N ASP A 21 -3.79 -2.50 12.47
CA ASP A 21 -3.96 -3.70 13.26
C ASP A 21 -2.64 -4.17 13.86
N ASN A 22 -1.55 -3.97 13.12
CA ASN A 22 -0.23 -4.41 13.56
C ASN A 22 0.80 -3.36 13.18
N PRO A 23 1.01 -2.35 14.02
CA PRO A 23 1.92 -1.26 13.67
C PRO A 23 3.36 -1.71 13.45
N GLN A 24 3.70 -2.89 13.91
CA GLN A 24 5.06 -3.38 13.74
C GLN A 24 5.23 -4.24 12.51
N ALA A 25 4.19 -4.37 11.72
CA ALA A 25 4.29 -5.17 10.50
C ALA A 25 5.35 -4.57 9.57
N ASP A 26 5.98 -5.46 8.82
CA ASP A 26 7.02 -5.04 7.89
C ASP A 26 6.37 -4.39 6.68
N ARG A 27 6.62 -3.11 6.51
CA ARG A 27 6.00 -2.37 5.41
C ARG A 27 6.42 -2.91 4.06
N THR A 28 7.67 -3.32 3.94
CA THR A 28 8.14 -3.87 2.67
C THR A 28 7.35 -5.10 2.28
N LYS A 29 7.08 -5.95 3.26
CA LYS A 29 6.30 -7.15 2.97
C LYS A 29 4.87 -6.80 2.62
N LEU A 30 4.31 -5.82 3.29
CA LEU A 30 2.95 -5.39 2.98
C LEU A 30 2.85 -4.84 1.57
N ILE A 31 3.85 -4.06 1.17
CA ILE A 31 3.87 -3.51 -0.17
C ILE A 31 3.97 -4.63 -1.20
N ASP A 32 4.84 -5.59 -0.94
CA ASP A 32 5.01 -6.71 -1.86
C ASP A 32 3.71 -7.49 -1.99
N GLU A 33 3.08 -7.74 -0.88
CA GLU A 33 1.83 -8.49 -0.91
C GLU A 33 0.73 -7.70 -1.60
N ALA A 34 0.66 -6.41 -1.34
CA ALA A 34 -0.34 -5.58 -2.00
C ALA A 34 -0.13 -5.59 -3.51
N GLY A 35 1.13 -5.58 -3.93
CA GLY A 35 1.42 -5.63 -5.35
C GLY A 35 0.86 -6.88 -6.00
N ARG A 36 0.91 -7.98 -5.29
CA ARG A 36 0.38 -9.23 -5.82
C ARG A 36 -1.14 -9.27 -5.76
N ARG A 37 -1.70 -8.82 -4.66
CA ARG A 37 -3.14 -8.89 -4.49
C ARG A 37 -3.88 -7.99 -5.46
N PHE A 38 -3.33 -6.82 -5.70
CA PHE A 38 -3.99 -5.83 -6.52
C PHE A 38 -3.34 -5.68 -7.89
N ASP A 39 -2.39 -6.56 -8.19
CA ASP A 39 -1.76 -6.57 -9.50
C ASP A 39 -1.19 -5.21 -9.85
N LEU A 40 -0.42 -4.65 -8.95
CA LEU A 40 0.13 -3.31 -9.15
C LEU A 40 1.32 -3.35 -10.09
N THR A 41 1.51 -2.25 -10.81
CA THR A 41 2.69 -2.12 -11.64
C THR A 41 3.89 -1.75 -10.76
N PRO A 42 5.10 -1.91 -11.28
CA PRO A 42 6.29 -1.50 -10.53
C PRO A 42 6.24 -0.02 -10.12
N LEU A 43 5.66 0.81 -10.98
CA LEU A 43 5.54 2.21 -10.68
C LEU A 43 4.62 2.43 -9.48
N ASP A 44 3.53 1.69 -9.45
CA ASP A 44 2.60 1.79 -8.33
C ASP A 44 3.27 1.35 -7.03
N SER A 45 4.08 0.31 -7.10
CA SER A 45 4.79 -0.15 -5.91
C SER A 45 5.74 0.91 -5.39
N GLU A 46 6.43 1.58 -6.28
CA GLU A 46 7.32 2.67 -5.89
C GLU A 46 6.55 3.78 -5.23
N PHE A 47 5.37 4.07 -5.76
CA PHE A 47 4.54 5.10 -5.19
C PHE A 47 4.15 4.73 -3.74
N LEU A 48 3.85 3.46 -3.51
CA LEU A 48 3.51 3.01 -2.17
C LEU A 48 4.69 3.19 -1.22
N VAL A 49 5.87 2.85 -1.67
CA VAL A 49 7.06 3.01 -0.83
C VAL A 49 7.22 4.47 -0.44
N ARG A 50 7.03 5.35 -1.40
CA ARG A 50 7.18 6.77 -1.15
C ARG A 50 6.12 7.29 -0.18
N GLN A 51 4.90 6.87 -0.38
CA GLN A 51 3.79 7.30 0.46
C GLN A 51 4.02 6.88 1.91
N LEU A 52 4.41 5.64 2.10
CA LEU A 52 4.59 5.13 3.45
C LEU A 52 5.79 5.79 4.13
N SER A 53 6.83 6.06 3.37
CA SER A 53 7.98 6.73 3.92
C SER A 53 7.64 8.12 4.40
N GLN A 54 6.84 8.84 3.64
CA GLN A 54 6.46 10.18 4.03
C GLN A 54 5.61 10.18 5.28
N ARG A 55 4.71 9.23 5.37
CA ARG A 55 3.82 9.19 6.52
C ARG A 55 4.59 8.92 7.78
N LYS A 56 5.66 8.17 7.65
CA LYS A 56 6.37 7.80 8.82
C LYS A 56 7.11 8.95 9.47
N SER A 57 7.43 9.93 8.73
CA SER A 57 8.30 10.98 9.23
C SER A 57 7.66 11.88 10.24
N SER A 58 6.42 11.85 10.40
CA SER A 58 5.79 12.79 11.32
C SER A 58 6.18 12.62 12.78
#